data_26cda704a296744057d355c1177ae58d
#
_entry.id   26cda704a296744057d355c1177ae58d
#
_cell.length_a   1.000
_cell.length_b   1.000
_cell.length_c   1.000
_cell.angle_alpha   90.00
_cell.angle_beta   90.00
_cell.angle_gamma   90.00
#
_symmetry.space_group_name_H-M   'P 1'
#
loop_
_entity.id
_entity.type
_entity.pdbx_description
1 polymer ?
#
loop_
_entity_poly.entity_id
_entity_poly.type
_entity_poly.pdbx_seq_one_letter_code
_entity_poly.pdbx_strand_id
1 'polypeptide(L)'
;MFLNEITIVITTFFSEEKLIKCLKSINGKCKVIVIENSKNNELKKNLNENHKNVECIVLNENSGFAKSNNIGLKMVKTKYALILNPDTILEKDALHNF
;
A
#
# COMPACT_ATOMS: atom_id res chain seq x y z
N MET A 1 -14.47 13.30 -5.08
CA MET A 1 -14.26 11.99 -4.44
C MET A 1 -13.66 12.20 -3.05
N PHE A 2 -14.21 11.56 -2.04
CA PHE A 2 -13.70 11.67 -0.67
C PHE A 2 -12.59 10.66 -0.44
N LEU A 3 -11.54 11.04 0.28
CA LEU A 3 -10.38 10.19 0.53
C LEU A 3 -10.72 8.93 1.34
N ASN A 4 -11.74 8.98 2.20
CA ASN A 4 -12.19 7.82 2.96
C ASN A 4 -12.92 6.79 2.11
N GLU A 5 -13.20 7.08 0.84
CA GLU A 5 -13.78 6.15 -0.11
C GLU A 5 -12.72 5.38 -0.91
N ILE A 6 -11.43 5.67 -0.69
CA ILE A 6 -10.34 5.09 -1.46
C ILE A 6 -9.47 4.22 -0.56
N THR A 7 -9.13 3.03 -1.04
CA THR A 7 -8.05 2.23 -0.46
C THR A 7 -6.97 2.05 -1.52
N ILE A 8 -5.73 2.35 -1.15
CA ILE A 8 -4.58 2.14 -2.03
C ILE A 8 -4.03 0.75 -1.79
N VAL A 9 -3.76 0.02 -2.86
CA VAL A 9 -3.13 -1.32 -2.79
C VAL A 9 -1.74 -1.22 -3.40
N ILE A 10 -0.73 -1.63 -2.64
CA ILE A 10 0.67 -1.61 -3.08
C ILE A 10 1.27 -2.98 -2.86
N THR A 11 1.80 -3.59 -3.92
CA THR A 11 2.60 -4.81 -3.81
C THR A 11 4.07 -4.43 -3.79
N THR A 12 4.81 -4.94 -2.82
CA THR A 12 6.24 -4.63 -2.68
C THR A 12 7.06 -5.92 -2.65
N PHE A 13 8.26 -5.85 -3.27
CA PHE A 13 9.22 -6.94 -3.32
C PHE A 13 10.62 -6.32 -3.25
N PHE A 14 11.28 -6.45 -2.10
CA PHE A 14 12.59 -5.84 -1.82
C PHE A 14 12.64 -4.34 -2.16
N SER A 15 11.57 -3.61 -1.85
CA SER A 15 11.42 -2.20 -2.20
C SER A 15 11.08 -1.31 -0.99
N GLU A 16 11.60 -1.65 0.19
CA GLU A 16 11.24 -0.98 1.44
C GLU A 16 11.48 0.53 1.38
N GLU A 17 12.66 0.97 0.92
CA GLU A 17 12.98 2.40 0.83
C GLU A 17 11.99 3.17 -0.03
N LYS A 18 11.71 2.64 -1.22
CA LYS A 18 10.77 3.25 -2.16
C LYS A 18 9.36 3.27 -1.58
N LEU A 19 8.96 2.16 -0.95
CA LEU A 19 7.66 2.05 -0.31
C LEU A 19 7.47 3.12 0.77
N ILE A 20 8.46 3.31 1.62
CA ILE A 20 8.38 4.31 2.71
C ILE A 20 8.19 5.71 2.13
N LYS A 21 8.93 6.05 1.07
CA LYS A 21 8.75 7.34 0.39
C LYS A 21 7.36 7.49 -0.22
N CYS A 22 6.84 6.42 -0.82
CA CYS A 22 5.48 6.39 -1.35
C CYS A 22 4.46 6.65 -0.24
N LEU A 23 4.57 5.94 0.88
CA LEU A 23 3.66 6.10 2.01
C LEU A 23 3.72 7.51 2.59
N LYS A 24 4.90 8.11 2.68
CA LYS A 24 5.03 9.50 3.13
C LYS A 24 4.32 10.47 2.19
N SER A 25 4.36 10.20 0.89
CA SER A 25 3.67 11.05 -0.09
C SER A 25 2.14 10.93 0.02
N ILE A 26 1.63 9.78 0.44
CA ILE A 26 0.21 9.59 0.73
C ILE A 26 -0.18 10.34 2.01
N ASN A 27 0.76 10.43 2.96
CA ASN A 27 0.64 11.22 4.18
C ASN A 27 -0.59 10.86 5.04
N GLY A 28 -0.88 9.57 5.15
CA GLY A 28 -1.97 9.09 6.01
C GLY A 28 -3.38 9.46 5.55
N LYS A 29 -3.53 10.04 4.36
CA LYS A 29 -4.80 10.60 3.90
C LYS A 29 -5.85 9.56 3.52
N CYS A 30 -5.44 8.33 3.25
CA CYS A 30 -6.37 7.26 2.94
C CYS A 30 -5.81 5.93 3.43
N LYS A 31 -6.66 4.91 3.44
CA LYS A 31 -6.26 3.56 3.83
C LYS A 31 -5.34 2.95 2.79
N VAL A 32 -4.33 2.22 3.25
CA VAL A 32 -3.36 1.54 2.38
C VAL A 32 -3.26 0.08 2.79
N ILE A 33 -3.30 -0.81 1.81
CA ILE A 33 -3.02 -2.23 1.99
C ILE A 33 -1.70 -2.53 1.27
N VAL A 34 -0.72 -3.02 2.01
CA VAL A 34 0.59 -3.40 1.46
C VAL A 34 0.69 -4.91 1.44
N ILE A 35 0.96 -5.47 0.27
CA ILE A 35 1.24 -6.90 0.11
C ILE A 35 2.74 -7.08 -0.07
N GLU A 36 3.38 -7.68 0.92
CA GLU A 36 4.83 -7.83 0.97
C GLU A 36 5.22 -9.22 0.47
N ASN A 37 5.95 -9.29 -0.63
CA ASN A 37 6.28 -10.52 -1.37
C ASN A 37 7.68 -11.07 -1.10
N SER A 38 8.48 -10.41 -0.24
CA SER A 38 9.87 -10.80 0.03
C SER A 38 10.10 -11.30 1.45
N LYS A 39 9.04 -11.73 2.13
CA LYS A 39 9.09 -12.30 3.48
C LYS A 39 9.69 -11.36 4.54
N ASN A 40 9.51 -10.06 4.36
CA ASN A 40 10.08 -9.05 5.25
C ASN A 40 9.14 -8.73 6.41
N ASN A 41 9.24 -9.48 7.49
CA ASN A 41 8.42 -9.29 8.69
C ASN A 41 8.80 -8.03 9.47
N GLU A 42 10.05 -7.57 9.34
CA GLU A 42 10.49 -6.32 9.97
C GLU A 42 9.82 -5.11 9.33
N LEU A 43 9.60 -5.16 8.03
CA LEU A 43 8.84 -4.11 7.34
C LEU A 43 7.42 -4.04 7.90
N LYS A 44 6.75 -5.18 8.06
CA LYS A 44 5.41 -5.22 8.64
C LYS A 44 5.38 -4.58 10.02
N LYS A 45 6.35 -4.91 10.87
CA LYS A 45 6.46 -4.34 12.21
C LYS A 45 6.64 -2.82 12.15
N ASN A 46 7.54 -2.35 11.30
CA ASN A 46 7.77 -0.92 11.11
C ASN A 46 6.50 -0.20 10.66
N LEU A 47 5.78 -0.76 9.69
CA LEU A 47 4.55 -0.14 9.18
C LEU A 47 3.47 -0.10 10.25
N ASN A 48 3.32 -1.18 11.03
CA ASN A 48 2.35 -1.22 12.13
C ASN A 48 2.64 -0.18 13.19
N GLU A 49 3.90 0.10 13.46
CA GLU A 49 4.30 1.07 14.50
C GLU A 49 4.22 2.52 14.03
N ASN A 50 4.50 2.79 12.75
CA ASN A 50 4.71 4.14 12.26
C ASN A 50 3.67 4.64 11.27
N HIS A 51 2.81 3.78 10.74
CA HIS A 51 1.81 4.13 9.72
C HIS A 51 0.47 3.49 10.07
N LYS A 52 -0.35 4.22 10.83
CA LYS A 52 -1.63 3.69 11.33
C LYS A 52 -2.66 3.42 10.25
N ASN A 53 -2.54 4.08 9.10
CA ASN A 53 -3.44 3.91 7.97
C ASN A 53 -3.08 2.70 7.09
N VAL A 54 -2.00 1.99 7.41
CA VAL A 54 -1.46 0.89 6.60
C VAL A 54 -1.72 -0.45 7.26
N GLU A 55 -2.25 -1.37 6.47
CA GLU A 55 -2.33 -2.80 6.82
C GLU A 55 -1.35 -3.55 5.93
N CYS A 56 -0.40 -4.26 6.53
CA CYS A 56 0.63 -4.99 5.79
C CYS A 56 0.42 -6.50 5.92
N ILE A 57 0.36 -7.17 4.78
CA ILE A 57 0.26 -8.64 4.71
C ILE A 57 1.57 -9.17 4.13
N VAL A 58 2.26 -10.01 4.89
CA VAL A 58 3.48 -10.67 4.42
C VAL A 58 3.11 -12.04 3.88
N LEU A 59 3.40 -12.28 2.60
CA LEU A 59 3.13 -13.56 1.97
C LEU A 59 4.24 -14.57 2.29
N ASN A 60 3.86 -15.85 2.36
CA ASN A 60 4.80 -16.93 2.65
C ASN A 60 5.73 -17.24 1.49
N GLU A 61 5.38 -16.82 0.29
CA GLU A 61 6.17 -17.03 -0.91
C GLU A 61 5.93 -15.87 -1.88
N ASN A 62 6.84 -15.69 -2.85
CA ASN A 62 6.64 -14.71 -3.89
C ASN A 62 5.53 -15.18 -4.83
N SER A 63 4.39 -14.52 -4.78
CA SER A 63 3.21 -14.85 -5.60
C SER A 63 3.14 -14.08 -6.90
N GLY A 64 4.13 -13.23 -7.17
CA GLY A 64 4.12 -12.35 -8.34
C GLY A 64 3.23 -11.14 -8.14
N PHE A 65 3.39 -10.17 -9.03
CA PHE A 65 2.76 -8.86 -8.90
C PHE A 65 1.23 -8.93 -9.06
N ALA A 66 0.75 -9.60 -10.11
CA ALA A 66 -0.69 -9.65 -10.40
C ALA A 66 -1.47 -10.39 -9.32
N LYS A 67 -0.97 -11.54 -8.88
CA LYS A 67 -1.63 -12.33 -7.84
C LYS A 67 -1.64 -11.58 -6.50
N SER A 68 -0.54 -10.91 -6.17
CA SER A 68 -0.43 -10.13 -4.93
C SER A 68 -1.39 -8.94 -4.94
N ASN A 69 -1.49 -8.22 -6.06
CA ASN A 69 -2.46 -7.14 -6.20
C ASN A 69 -3.89 -7.67 -6.03
N ASN A 70 -4.19 -8.85 -6.57
CA ASN A 70 -5.52 -9.45 -6.41
C ASN A 70 -5.82 -9.80 -4.95
N ILE A 71 -4.83 -10.28 -4.20
CA ILE A 71 -4.98 -10.51 -2.77
C ILE A 71 -5.35 -9.21 -2.05
N GLY A 72 -4.63 -8.14 -2.34
CA GLY A 72 -4.91 -6.84 -1.77
C GLY A 72 -6.28 -6.30 -2.15
N LEU A 73 -6.66 -6.43 -3.42
CA LEU A 73 -7.96 -5.96 -3.91
C LEU A 73 -9.13 -6.65 -3.22
N LYS A 74 -8.99 -7.94 -2.90
CA LYS A 74 -10.04 -8.68 -2.17
C LYS A 74 -10.23 -8.19 -0.74
N MET A 75 -9.24 -7.50 -0.19
CA MET A 75 -9.32 -6.95 1.16
C MET A 75 -9.93 -5.55 1.19
N VAL A 76 -10.11 -4.91 0.04
CA VAL A 76 -10.65 -3.54 -0.05
C VAL A 76 -12.12 -3.55 0.34
N LYS A 77 -12.49 -2.67 1.28
CA LYS A 77 -13.86 -2.50 1.75
C LYS A 77 -14.42 -1.11 1.46
N THR A 78 -13.60 -0.25 0.87
CA THR A 78 -14.03 1.08 0.46
C THR A 78 -14.62 1.05 -0.94
N LYS A 79 -15.22 2.17 -1.35
CA LYS A 79 -15.90 2.26 -2.64
C LYS A 79 -14.95 2.10 -3.83
N TYR A 80 -13.72 2.59 -3.70
CA TYR A 80 -12.73 2.57 -4.77
C TYR A 80 -11.43 1.95 -4.30
N ALA A 81 -10.70 1.33 -5.23
CA ALA A 81 -9.36 0.82 -5.01
C ALA A 81 -8.42 1.45 -6.03
N LEU A 82 -7.24 1.88 -5.58
CA LEU A 82 -6.19 2.43 -6.44
C LEU A 82 -4.94 1.60 -6.26
N ILE A 83 -4.45 1.00 -7.34
CA ILE A 83 -3.22 0.23 -7.32
C ILE A 83 -2.06 1.17 -7.66
N LEU A 84 -1.06 1.22 -6.77
CA LEU A 84 0.17 2.00 -6.99
C LEU A 84 1.38 1.09 -6.95
N ASN A 85 2.40 1.44 -7.73
CA ASN A 85 3.72 0.84 -7.59
C ASN A 85 4.42 1.45 -6.37
N PRO A 86 5.30 0.68 -5.68
CA PRO A 86 5.97 1.20 -4.49
C PRO A 86 6.92 2.37 -4.75
N ASP A 87 7.35 2.58 -6.00
CA ASP A 87 8.21 3.71 -6.37
C ASP A 87 7.43 4.98 -6.73
N THR A 88 6.11 4.97 -6.60
CA THR A 88 5.26 6.12 -6.89
C THR A 88 5.38 7.17 -5.80
N ILE A 89 5.56 8.43 -6.19
CA ILE A 89 5.50 9.57 -5.28
C ILE A 89 4.31 10.44 -5.71
N LEU A 90 3.33 10.58 -4.82
CA LEU A 90 2.15 11.38 -5.12
C LEU A 90 2.45 12.86 -4.87
N GLU A 91 2.08 13.70 -5.82
CA GLU A 91 2.15 15.14 -5.61
C GLU A 91 1.06 15.57 -4.64
N LYS A 92 1.28 16.73 -4.02
CA LYS A 92 0.30 17.31 -3.12
C LYS A 92 -1.04 17.42 -3.85
N ASP A 93 -2.11 17.00 -3.18
CA ASP A 93 -3.48 17.03 -3.68
C ASP A 93 -3.77 16.09 -4.86
N ALA A 94 -2.84 15.22 -5.25
CA ALA A 94 -3.08 14.28 -6.36
C ALA A 94 -4.33 13.41 -6.14
N LEU A 95 -4.55 12.94 -4.90
CA LEU A 95 -5.70 12.08 -4.59
C LEU A 95 -7.04 12.83 -4.67
N HIS A 96 -7.05 14.15 -4.50
CA HIS A 96 -8.25 14.94 -4.62
C HIS A 96 -8.70 15.16 -6.07
N ASN A 97 -7.83 14.86 -7.03
CA ASN A 97 -8.08 15.08 -8.45
C ASN A 97 -8.57 13.83 -9.19
N PHE A 98 -8.81 12.74 -8.46
CA PHE A 98 -9.39 11.54 -9.07
C PHE A 98 -10.89 11.64 -9.26
#